data_26d7087fe00c6b61be9e5391e2481def
#
_entry.id   26d7087fe00c6b61be9e5391e2481def
#
_cell.length_a   1.000
_cell.length_b   1.000
_cell.length_c   1.000
_cell.angle_alpha   90.00
_cell.angle_beta   90.00
_cell.angle_gamma   90.00
#
_symmetry.space_group_name_H-M   'P 1'
#
loop_
_entity.id
_entity.type
_entity.pdbx_description
1 polymer ?
#
loop_
_entity_poly.entity_id
_entity_poly.type
_entity_poly.pdbx_seq_one_letter_code
_entity_poly.pdbx_strand_id
1 'polypeptide(L)'
;TRLADQGSPLSSHFSSTRTLPNQGIDINSNYGLRMTVDTSRFVGSAANTSTVNNGLGYQAGEVTLTWDRPVRNPIINISGLGGVRTTTRYGQVVDRFGISAQFKLTTTANVSDVYALSGINFSVTNNGEIRNTSTSLGPTASDGGASGSIQVLTSAPITVLKFNVYVRTDKTSGNITKGSNDSTLRDAFVFSSSSVDSMVG
;
A
#
# COMPACT_ATOMS: atom_id res chain seq x y z
N THR A 1 -2.34 7.65 -13.20
CA THR A 1 -1.96 8.54 -12.07
C THR A 1 -0.47 8.43 -11.86
N ARG A 2 0.22 9.54 -11.65
CA ARG A 2 1.66 9.57 -11.33
C ARG A 2 1.86 9.12 -9.88
N LEU A 3 3.04 8.58 -9.57
CA LEU A 3 3.41 8.28 -8.18
C LEU A 3 3.38 9.54 -7.31
N ALA A 4 3.74 10.69 -7.89
CA ALA A 4 3.72 12.00 -7.22
C ALA A 4 2.30 12.50 -6.84
N ASP A 5 1.25 11.95 -7.43
CA ASP A 5 -0.12 12.43 -7.22
C ASP A 5 -0.76 11.88 -5.92
N GLN A 6 -0.06 11.05 -5.16
CA GLN A 6 -0.58 10.41 -3.94
C GLN A 6 0.22 10.84 -2.71
N GLY A 7 -0.41 11.66 -1.88
CA GLY A 7 0.24 12.21 -0.69
C GLY A 7 1.37 13.19 -1.04
N SER A 8 2.47 13.13 -0.30
CA SER A 8 3.67 13.93 -0.56
C SER A 8 4.91 13.03 -0.66
N PRO A 9 4.92 12.05 -1.58
CA PRO A 9 6.06 11.15 -1.70
C PRO A 9 7.27 11.92 -2.29
N LEU A 10 8.47 11.50 -1.89
CA LEU A 10 9.72 11.97 -2.48
C LEU A 10 10.29 10.90 -3.40
N SER A 11 11.05 11.30 -4.42
CA SER A 11 11.74 10.36 -5.32
C SER A 11 12.61 9.36 -4.57
N SER A 12 13.20 9.77 -3.42
CA SER A 12 14.01 8.90 -2.56
C SER A 12 13.23 7.75 -1.90
N HIS A 13 11.89 7.81 -1.89
CA HIS A 13 11.07 6.71 -1.38
C HIS A 13 11.01 5.52 -2.34
N PHE A 14 11.46 5.69 -3.57
CA PHE A 14 11.34 4.68 -4.62
C PHE A 14 12.70 4.36 -5.20
N SER A 15 12.92 3.10 -5.50
CA SER A 15 14.15 2.62 -6.11
C SER A 15 13.87 1.66 -7.25
N SER A 16 14.86 1.52 -8.13
CA SER A 16 14.90 0.45 -9.11
C SER A 16 16.29 -0.22 -9.07
N THR A 17 16.44 -1.35 -9.74
CA THR A 17 17.74 -2.04 -9.83
C THR A 17 18.84 -1.19 -10.50
N ARG A 18 18.46 -0.15 -11.23
CA ARG A 18 19.38 0.75 -11.96
C ARG A 18 19.66 2.05 -11.23
N THR A 19 19.02 2.31 -10.11
CA THR A 19 19.27 3.49 -9.27
C THR A 19 20.17 3.11 -8.10
N LEU A 20 21.08 4.02 -7.77
CA LEU A 20 21.85 3.88 -6.53
C LEU A 20 20.92 3.98 -5.32
N PRO A 21 21.25 3.35 -4.21
CA PRO A 21 20.48 3.49 -2.97
C PRO A 21 20.22 4.97 -2.66
N ASN A 22 18.97 5.29 -2.33
CA ASN A 22 18.48 6.63 -1.98
C ASN A 22 18.43 7.68 -3.12
N GLN A 23 18.76 7.32 -4.35
CA GLN A 23 18.58 8.26 -5.47
C GLN A 23 17.14 8.29 -5.98
N GLY A 24 16.40 7.21 -5.79
CA GLY A 24 15.00 7.12 -6.20
C GLY A 24 14.80 7.10 -7.72
N ILE A 25 13.55 7.16 -8.11
CA ILE A 25 13.12 7.28 -9.51
C ILE A 25 12.35 8.60 -9.68
N ASP A 26 12.26 9.09 -10.90
CA ASP A 26 11.42 10.26 -11.16
C ASP A 26 9.94 9.93 -11.02
N ILE A 27 9.34 10.37 -9.92
CA ILE A 27 7.94 10.10 -9.57
C ILE A 27 6.94 10.90 -10.43
N ASN A 28 7.40 11.95 -11.13
CA ASN A 28 6.57 12.76 -12.03
C ASN A 28 6.37 12.10 -13.38
N SER A 29 7.36 11.33 -13.84
CA SER A 29 7.31 10.58 -15.10
C SER A 29 6.86 9.12 -14.94
N ASN A 30 6.83 8.60 -13.71
CA ASN A 30 6.38 7.24 -13.44
C ASN A 30 4.89 7.20 -13.11
N TYR A 31 4.14 6.49 -13.94
CA TYR A 31 2.71 6.31 -13.83
C TYR A 31 2.38 4.90 -13.31
N GLY A 32 1.27 4.81 -12.61
CA GLY A 32 0.73 3.56 -12.12
C GLY A 32 -0.80 3.56 -12.10
N LEU A 33 -1.34 2.43 -11.74
CA LEU A 33 -2.76 2.26 -11.53
C LEU A 33 -3.12 2.78 -10.13
N ARG A 34 -3.99 3.80 -10.09
CA ARG A 34 -4.60 4.25 -8.84
C ARG A 34 -5.74 3.32 -8.48
N MET A 35 -5.67 2.77 -7.31
CA MET A 35 -6.68 1.91 -6.73
C MET A 35 -7.25 2.52 -5.46
N THR A 36 -8.45 2.11 -5.10
CA THR A 36 -9.12 2.58 -3.89
C THR A 36 -9.70 1.38 -3.17
N VAL A 37 -9.41 1.27 -1.89
CA VAL A 37 -10.03 0.27 -1.02
C VAL A 37 -11.15 0.93 -0.23
N ASP A 38 -12.36 0.40 -0.38
CA ASP A 38 -13.54 0.86 0.36
C ASP A 38 -13.65 0.08 1.67
N THR A 39 -13.70 0.82 2.77
CA THR A 39 -13.79 0.27 4.11
C THR A 39 -15.19 0.34 4.71
N SER A 40 -16.18 0.82 3.97
CA SER A 40 -17.56 1.01 4.47
C SER A 40 -18.20 -0.30 4.96
N ARG A 41 -17.82 -1.43 4.38
CA ARG A 41 -18.28 -2.76 4.81
C ARG A 41 -17.81 -3.16 6.21
N PHE A 42 -16.80 -2.49 6.74
CA PHE A 42 -16.26 -2.74 8.09
C PHE A 42 -16.83 -1.80 9.15
N VAL A 43 -17.77 -0.92 8.78
CA VAL A 43 -18.49 -0.10 9.75
C VAL A 43 -19.18 -0.99 10.77
N GLY A 44 -19.01 -0.66 12.05
CA GLY A 44 -19.46 -1.49 13.16
C GLY A 44 -18.47 -2.56 13.64
N SER A 45 -17.45 -2.86 12.84
CA SER A 45 -16.36 -3.75 13.28
C SER A 45 -15.43 -3.04 14.26
N ALA A 46 -14.74 -3.83 15.10
CA ALA A 46 -13.76 -3.29 16.04
C ALA A 46 -12.64 -2.55 15.29
N ALA A 47 -12.38 -1.32 15.72
CA ALA A 47 -11.36 -0.49 15.07
C ALA A 47 -9.93 -0.93 15.42
N ASN A 48 -9.72 -1.54 16.59
CA ASN A 48 -8.41 -2.08 16.95
C ASN A 48 -8.06 -3.28 16.06
N THR A 49 -7.30 -3.02 15.01
CA THR A 49 -6.87 -4.03 14.05
C THR A 49 -5.49 -4.61 14.35
N SER A 50 -4.90 -4.29 15.51
CA SER A 50 -3.53 -4.69 15.85
C SER A 50 -3.32 -6.21 15.91
N THR A 51 -4.37 -6.98 16.18
CA THR A 51 -4.35 -8.45 16.25
C THR A 51 -5.04 -9.12 15.07
N VAL A 52 -5.84 -8.38 14.31
CA VAL A 52 -6.59 -8.95 13.17
C VAL A 52 -5.61 -9.26 12.04
N ASN A 53 -5.57 -10.53 11.62
CA ASN A 53 -4.62 -11.01 10.62
C ASN A 53 -3.17 -10.58 10.91
N ASN A 54 -2.71 -10.79 12.13
CA ASN A 54 -1.37 -10.41 12.59
C ASN A 54 -1.08 -8.90 12.43
N GLY A 55 -2.08 -8.05 12.59
CA GLY A 55 -1.94 -6.61 12.45
C GLY A 55 -2.05 -6.10 10.99
N LEU A 56 -2.35 -6.95 10.03
CA LEU A 56 -2.68 -6.51 8.66
C LEU A 56 -4.05 -5.83 8.60
N GLY A 57 -4.96 -6.19 9.49
CA GLY A 57 -6.31 -5.69 9.51
C GLY A 57 -7.32 -6.57 8.78
N TYR A 58 -8.41 -5.99 8.34
CA TYR A 58 -9.48 -6.70 7.65
C TYR A 58 -9.17 -6.90 6.18
N GLN A 59 -9.32 -8.12 5.67
CA GLN A 59 -9.15 -8.38 4.24
C GLN A 59 -10.26 -7.69 3.42
N ALA A 60 -9.85 -6.88 2.45
CA ALA A 60 -10.74 -6.06 1.62
C ALA A 60 -10.86 -6.55 0.18
N GLY A 61 -9.84 -7.22 -0.33
CA GLY A 61 -9.85 -7.69 -1.71
C GLY A 61 -8.53 -8.33 -2.14
N GLU A 62 -8.32 -8.38 -3.44
CA GLU A 62 -7.08 -8.87 -4.08
C GLU A 62 -6.66 -7.90 -5.19
N VAL A 63 -5.37 -7.73 -5.37
CA VAL A 63 -4.76 -7.08 -6.53
C VAL A 63 -3.96 -8.11 -7.30
N THR A 64 -4.20 -8.20 -8.60
CA THR A 64 -3.43 -9.04 -9.52
C THR A 64 -2.67 -8.15 -10.51
N LEU A 65 -1.35 -8.32 -10.55
CA LEU A 65 -0.49 -7.73 -11.57
C LEU A 65 -0.19 -8.80 -12.62
N THR A 66 -0.39 -8.46 -13.88
CA THR A 66 -0.13 -9.35 -15.01
C THR A 66 0.78 -8.64 -16.01
N TRP A 67 1.77 -9.35 -16.51
CA TRP A 67 2.67 -8.88 -17.57
C TRP A 67 2.41 -9.68 -18.84
N ASP A 68 2.44 -9.01 -19.98
CA ASP A 68 2.29 -9.62 -21.32
C ASP A 68 3.46 -10.55 -21.67
N ARG A 69 4.60 -10.35 -21.00
CA ARG A 69 5.80 -11.17 -21.15
C ARG A 69 6.30 -11.64 -19.80
N PRO A 70 6.91 -12.83 -19.72
CA PRO A 70 7.54 -13.27 -18.48
C PRO A 70 8.63 -12.31 -18.02
N VAL A 71 8.65 -12.03 -16.73
CA VAL A 71 9.57 -11.08 -16.10
C VAL A 71 10.33 -11.76 -14.96
N ARG A 72 11.55 -11.29 -14.68
CA ARG A 72 12.32 -11.70 -13.52
C ARG A 72 12.50 -10.56 -12.55
N ASN A 73 12.46 -10.89 -11.28
CA ASN A 73 12.75 -9.96 -10.18
C ASN A 73 12.03 -8.60 -10.31
N PRO A 74 10.71 -8.60 -10.54
CA PRO A 74 9.99 -7.35 -10.74
C PRO A 74 10.11 -6.42 -9.53
N ILE A 75 10.19 -5.12 -9.81
CA ILE A 75 10.15 -4.07 -8.81
C ILE A 75 8.80 -3.39 -8.88
N ILE A 76 8.14 -3.32 -7.74
CA ILE A 76 6.84 -2.69 -7.60
C ILE A 76 6.99 -1.46 -6.70
N ASN A 77 6.49 -0.34 -7.17
CA ASN A 77 6.42 0.91 -6.41
C ASN A 77 5.00 1.08 -5.89
N ILE A 78 4.87 1.39 -4.62
CA ILE A 78 3.59 1.60 -3.94
C ILE A 78 3.61 2.97 -3.31
N SER A 79 2.64 3.80 -3.66
CA SER A 79 2.54 5.18 -3.17
C SER A 79 1.17 5.45 -2.55
N GLY A 80 1.15 6.28 -1.51
CA GLY A 80 -0.07 6.84 -0.93
C GLY A 80 -0.79 5.93 0.04
N LEU A 81 -0.08 5.04 0.75
CA LEU A 81 -0.68 4.23 1.80
C LEU A 81 -0.99 5.08 3.03
N GLY A 82 -2.24 5.12 3.41
CA GLY A 82 -2.73 5.82 4.59
C GLY A 82 -3.51 7.10 4.27
N GLY A 83 -4.56 7.30 5.03
CA GLY A 83 -5.42 8.48 4.94
C GLY A 83 -6.16 8.73 6.24
N VAL A 84 -6.60 9.97 6.47
CA VAL A 84 -7.41 10.35 7.61
C VAL A 84 -8.88 10.12 7.32
N ARG A 85 -9.56 9.60 8.31
CA ARG A 85 -11.03 9.60 8.38
C ARG A 85 -11.48 10.56 9.46
N THR A 86 -12.39 11.43 9.09
CA THR A 86 -13.03 12.35 10.01
C THR A 86 -14.54 12.13 9.96
N THR A 87 -15.10 11.76 11.08
CA THR A 87 -16.55 11.64 11.25
C THR A 87 -17.09 12.91 11.86
N THR A 88 -18.02 13.56 11.17
CA THR A 88 -18.70 14.76 11.68
C THR A 88 -20.16 14.44 12.02
N ARG A 89 -20.65 15.04 13.08
CA ARG A 89 -22.06 15.02 13.46
C ARG A 89 -22.48 16.42 13.84
N TYR A 90 -23.55 16.94 13.22
CA TYR A 90 -24.02 18.32 13.41
C TYR A 90 -22.91 19.37 13.24
N GLY A 91 -22.02 19.16 12.24
CA GLY A 91 -20.90 20.07 11.96
C GLY A 91 -19.70 19.96 12.90
N GLN A 92 -19.78 19.13 13.95
CA GLN A 92 -18.67 18.89 14.88
C GLN A 92 -17.96 17.57 14.57
N VAL A 93 -16.63 17.58 14.67
CA VAL A 93 -15.83 16.36 14.56
C VAL A 93 -16.06 15.51 15.81
N VAL A 94 -16.65 14.33 15.62
CA VAL A 94 -16.93 13.37 16.70
C VAL A 94 -15.97 12.20 16.72
N ASP A 95 -15.27 11.95 15.61
CA ASP A 95 -14.26 10.90 15.52
C ASP A 95 -13.25 11.22 14.42
N ARG A 96 -11.98 10.92 14.66
CA ARG A 96 -10.91 11.05 13.68
C ARG A 96 -9.90 9.94 13.87
N PHE A 97 -9.60 9.20 12.83
CA PHE A 97 -8.63 8.13 12.85
C PHE A 97 -8.01 7.92 11.46
N GLY A 98 -6.86 7.28 11.43
CA GLY A 98 -6.21 6.88 10.20
C GLY A 98 -6.67 5.50 9.74
N ILE A 99 -6.69 5.33 8.44
CA ILE A 99 -6.83 4.04 7.78
C ILE A 99 -5.68 3.86 6.78
N SER A 100 -5.25 2.64 6.55
CA SER A 100 -4.25 2.34 5.53
C SER A 100 -4.53 1.00 4.89
N ALA A 101 -4.37 0.95 3.57
CA ALA A 101 -4.22 -0.31 2.88
C ALA A 101 -2.89 -0.96 3.28
N GLN A 102 -2.88 -2.27 3.40
CA GLN A 102 -1.71 -3.13 3.59
C GLN A 102 -1.88 -4.35 2.68
N PHE A 103 -0.79 -5.05 2.41
CA PHE A 103 -0.81 -6.13 1.42
C PHE A 103 -0.09 -7.35 1.93
N LYS A 104 -0.46 -8.50 1.38
CA LYS A 104 0.27 -9.75 1.52
C LYS A 104 0.40 -10.41 0.17
N LEU A 105 1.63 -10.67 -0.24
CA LEU A 105 1.91 -11.44 -1.44
C LEU A 105 1.37 -12.86 -1.26
N THR A 106 0.56 -13.31 -2.20
CA THR A 106 -0.05 -14.64 -2.19
C THR A 106 0.50 -15.57 -3.28
N THR A 107 1.15 -15.01 -4.29
CA THR A 107 1.88 -15.81 -5.29
C THR A 107 3.11 -16.41 -4.63
N THR A 108 3.19 -17.74 -4.63
CA THR A 108 4.34 -18.49 -4.09
C THR A 108 5.11 -19.21 -5.18
N ALA A 109 4.48 -19.54 -6.31
CA ALA A 109 5.13 -20.21 -7.42
C ALA A 109 6.23 -19.34 -8.02
N ASN A 110 7.46 -19.87 -8.08
CA ASN A 110 8.65 -19.19 -8.56
C ASN A 110 9.05 -17.92 -7.78
N VAL A 111 8.45 -17.64 -6.64
CA VAL A 111 8.86 -16.55 -5.76
C VAL A 111 9.77 -17.14 -4.68
N SER A 112 10.98 -16.62 -4.57
CA SER A 112 11.97 -17.05 -3.58
C SER A 112 12.05 -16.10 -2.37
N ASP A 113 11.82 -14.81 -2.60
CA ASP A 113 11.87 -13.80 -1.54
C ASP A 113 11.13 -12.52 -1.97
N VAL A 114 10.83 -11.66 -0.99
CA VAL A 114 10.32 -10.30 -1.19
C VAL A 114 10.88 -9.38 -0.13
N TYR A 115 11.39 -8.22 -0.53
CA TYR A 115 11.99 -7.27 0.39
C TYR A 115 11.80 -5.82 -0.07
N ALA A 116 11.89 -4.89 0.88
CA ALA A 116 11.88 -3.48 0.57
C ALA A 116 13.24 -3.03 0.03
N LEU A 117 13.22 -2.30 -1.09
CA LEU A 117 14.40 -1.62 -1.62
C LEU A 117 14.57 -0.24 -0.99
N SER A 118 13.45 0.44 -0.76
CA SER A 118 13.39 1.79 -0.19
C SER A 118 12.00 2.06 0.34
N GLY A 119 11.85 3.14 1.08
CA GLY A 119 10.53 3.59 1.52
C GLY A 119 10.59 4.49 2.73
N ILE A 120 9.45 5.11 3.02
CA ILE A 120 9.18 5.84 4.25
C ILE A 120 7.94 5.24 4.91
N ASN A 121 8.01 5.00 6.22
CA ASN A 121 6.94 4.34 6.97
C ASN A 121 6.46 3.01 6.34
N PHE A 122 7.38 2.29 5.73
CA PHE A 122 7.12 1.19 4.83
C PHE A 122 8.00 0.00 5.20
N SER A 123 7.40 -1.15 5.41
CA SER A 123 8.14 -2.37 5.71
C SER A 123 7.60 -3.56 4.93
N VAL A 124 8.49 -4.50 4.68
CA VAL A 124 8.18 -5.80 4.10
C VAL A 124 8.70 -6.89 5.02
N THR A 125 7.86 -7.86 5.32
CA THR A 125 8.24 -9.02 6.14
C THR A 125 8.63 -10.19 5.25
N ASN A 126 9.36 -11.16 5.81
CA ASN A 126 9.81 -12.35 5.07
C ASN A 126 8.67 -13.21 4.51
N ASN A 127 7.45 -13.06 5.02
CA ASN A 127 6.27 -13.75 4.50
C ASN A 127 5.47 -12.92 3.49
N GLY A 128 6.09 -11.85 2.95
CA GLY A 128 5.49 -11.03 1.89
C GLY A 128 4.43 -10.03 2.35
N GLU A 129 4.41 -9.67 3.62
CA GLU A 129 3.50 -8.65 4.11
C GLU A 129 4.12 -7.27 3.91
N ILE A 130 3.38 -6.38 3.26
CA ILE A 130 3.74 -4.99 2.99
C ILE A 130 2.89 -4.12 3.91
N ARG A 131 3.56 -3.38 4.79
CA ARG A 131 2.92 -2.68 5.89
C ARG A 131 3.24 -1.19 5.90
N ASN A 132 2.23 -0.39 6.26
CA ASN A 132 2.43 0.97 6.73
C ASN A 132 2.82 0.90 8.20
N THR A 133 4.01 1.40 8.54
CA THR A 133 4.57 1.36 9.90
C THR A 133 4.40 2.66 10.67
N SER A 134 3.71 3.67 10.10
CA SER A 134 3.43 4.91 10.82
C SER A 134 2.63 4.65 12.08
N THR A 135 2.92 5.39 13.12
CA THR A 135 2.12 5.40 14.36
C THR A 135 0.77 6.07 14.13
N SER A 136 0.72 7.06 13.24
CA SER A 136 -0.51 7.66 12.73
C SER A 136 -0.68 7.29 11.26
N LEU A 137 -1.71 6.55 10.91
CA LEU A 137 -1.98 6.12 9.55
C LEU A 137 -2.61 7.20 8.70
N GLY A 138 -3.15 8.22 9.34
CA GLY A 138 -3.78 9.33 8.68
C GLY A 138 -2.86 10.54 8.64
N PRO A 139 -2.72 11.23 7.52
CA PRO A 139 -1.95 12.44 7.48
C PRO A 139 -2.61 13.56 8.31
N THR A 140 -1.87 14.15 9.20
CA THR A 140 -1.75 15.57 9.10
C THR A 140 -0.94 15.77 7.83
N ALA A 141 -1.49 16.36 6.83
CA ALA A 141 -0.99 16.66 5.49
C ALA A 141 0.39 16.18 4.99
N SER A 142 1.31 15.78 5.84
CA SER A 142 2.68 15.39 5.50
C SER A 142 3.14 14.03 6.05
N ASP A 143 2.47 13.44 7.05
CA ASP A 143 3.17 12.44 7.86
C ASP A 143 2.58 11.02 7.83
N GLY A 144 1.45 10.79 7.21
CA GLY A 144 0.78 9.50 7.27
C GLY A 144 0.95 8.63 6.04
N GLY A 145 1.46 9.18 4.95
CA GLY A 145 1.66 8.44 3.72
C GLY A 145 2.85 7.48 3.83
N ALA A 146 2.60 6.19 3.77
CA ALA A 146 3.65 5.23 3.51
C ALA A 146 3.82 5.05 2.00
N SER A 147 5.04 4.97 1.56
CA SER A 147 5.40 4.74 0.16
C SER A 147 6.75 4.04 0.08
N GLY A 148 6.96 3.27 -0.96
CA GLY A 148 8.23 2.56 -1.13
C GLY A 148 8.25 1.66 -2.35
N SER A 149 9.40 1.04 -2.56
CA SER A 149 9.61 0.02 -3.58
C SER A 149 9.91 -1.32 -2.95
N ILE A 150 9.33 -2.36 -3.50
CA ILE A 150 9.65 -3.75 -3.18
C ILE A 150 10.27 -4.42 -4.38
N GLN A 151 11.15 -5.38 -4.13
CA GLN A 151 11.58 -6.34 -5.14
C GLN A 151 11.05 -7.72 -4.77
N VAL A 152 10.50 -8.39 -5.75
CA VAL A 152 10.11 -9.80 -5.65
C VAL A 152 11.16 -10.63 -6.36
N LEU A 153 11.95 -11.39 -5.61
CA LEU A 153 12.94 -12.30 -6.20
C LEU A 153 12.25 -13.55 -6.73
N THR A 154 12.61 -13.92 -7.95
CA THR A 154 12.02 -15.06 -8.63
C THR A 154 13.08 -16.08 -9.05
N SER A 155 12.83 -17.36 -8.79
CA SER A 155 13.68 -18.47 -9.23
C SER A 155 13.52 -18.78 -10.73
N ALA A 156 12.34 -18.45 -11.28
CA ALA A 156 12.03 -18.55 -12.71
C ALA A 156 11.18 -17.34 -13.13
N PRO A 157 11.11 -17.00 -14.44
CA PRO A 157 10.25 -15.92 -14.91
C PRO A 157 8.78 -16.14 -14.53
N ILE A 158 8.10 -15.06 -14.23
CA ILE A 158 6.68 -15.03 -13.87
C ILE A 158 5.90 -14.06 -14.75
N THR A 159 4.62 -14.30 -14.92
CA THR A 159 3.69 -13.39 -15.63
C THR A 159 2.64 -12.79 -14.72
N VAL A 160 2.55 -13.28 -13.48
CA VAL A 160 1.49 -12.88 -12.54
C VAL A 160 2.05 -12.74 -11.14
N LEU A 161 1.65 -11.68 -10.45
CA LEU A 161 1.76 -11.52 -9.00
C LEU A 161 0.39 -11.17 -8.42
N LYS A 162 0.06 -11.79 -7.29
CA LYS A 162 -1.19 -11.54 -6.55
C LYS A 162 -0.90 -11.10 -5.13
N PHE A 163 -1.64 -10.11 -4.69
CA PHE A 163 -1.60 -9.60 -3.32
C PHE A 163 -3.00 -9.57 -2.74
N ASN A 164 -3.18 -10.13 -1.58
CA ASN A 164 -4.35 -9.80 -0.77
C ASN A 164 -4.22 -8.37 -0.26
N VAL A 165 -5.31 -7.63 -0.29
CA VAL A 165 -5.42 -6.27 0.21
C VAL A 165 -6.14 -6.30 1.55
N TYR A 166 -5.55 -5.63 2.54
CA TYR A 166 -6.10 -5.50 3.88
C TYR A 166 -6.29 -4.03 4.22
N VAL A 167 -7.14 -3.76 5.19
CA VAL A 167 -7.35 -2.43 5.75
C VAL A 167 -7.04 -2.46 7.24
N ARG A 168 -6.12 -1.61 7.65
CA ARG A 168 -5.76 -1.35 9.03
C ARG A 168 -6.23 0.02 9.47
N THR A 169 -6.58 0.16 10.75
CA THR A 169 -6.84 1.46 11.39
C THR A 169 -5.86 1.69 12.53
N ASP A 170 -5.60 2.95 12.85
CA ASP A 170 -4.81 3.37 14.02
C ASP A 170 -5.67 3.70 15.23
N LYS A 171 -6.98 3.57 15.11
CA LYS A 171 -7.92 3.75 16.22
C LYS A 171 -7.74 2.62 17.23
N THR A 172 -7.47 2.95 18.48
CA THR A 172 -7.11 1.98 19.52
C THR A 172 -8.31 1.34 20.20
N SER A 173 -9.49 1.94 20.10
CA SER A 173 -10.71 1.43 20.76
C SER A 173 -11.97 1.83 20.01
N GLY A 174 -13.08 1.17 20.34
CA GLY A 174 -14.39 1.42 19.74
C GLY A 174 -14.54 0.73 18.38
N ASN A 175 -15.53 1.15 17.63
CA ASN A 175 -15.85 0.60 16.32
C ASN A 175 -15.49 1.58 15.21
N ILE A 176 -15.28 1.02 14.00
CA ILE A 176 -15.19 1.81 12.77
C ILE A 176 -16.57 2.47 12.56
N THR A 177 -16.61 3.79 12.52
CA THR A 177 -17.84 4.55 12.40
C THR A 177 -17.93 5.24 11.05
N LYS A 178 -19.15 5.38 10.55
CA LYS A 178 -19.47 6.19 9.37
C LYS A 178 -20.10 7.50 9.81
N GLY A 179 -19.59 8.61 9.34
CA GLY A 179 -20.22 9.92 9.55
C GLY A 179 -21.45 10.11 8.70
N SER A 180 -22.34 11.00 9.10
CA SER A 180 -23.55 11.33 8.35
C SER A 180 -23.28 11.91 6.95
N ASN A 181 -22.13 12.52 6.77
CA ASN A 181 -21.69 13.13 5.50
C ASN A 181 -20.56 12.38 4.80
N ASP A 182 -20.11 11.24 5.34
CA ASP A 182 -19.05 10.45 4.72
C ASP A 182 -19.61 9.54 3.63
N SER A 183 -19.51 9.99 2.41
CA SER A 183 -19.88 9.14 1.26
C SER A 183 -18.95 7.94 1.11
N THR A 184 -17.71 8.01 1.60
CA THR A 184 -16.74 6.94 1.38
C THR A 184 -15.61 6.91 2.41
N LEU A 185 -15.49 5.76 3.09
CA LEU A 185 -14.31 5.37 3.86
C LEU A 185 -13.33 4.68 2.90
N ARG A 186 -12.39 5.44 2.31
CA ARG A 186 -11.47 4.91 1.30
C ARG A 186 -10.04 5.26 1.64
N ASP A 187 -9.13 4.32 1.38
CA ASP A 187 -7.72 4.61 1.17
C ASP A 187 -7.40 4.46 -0.32
N ALA A 188 -6.71 5.43 -0.88
CA ALA A 188 -6.33 5.45 -2.29
C ALA A 188 -4.81 5.37 -2.42
N PHE A 189 -4.35 4.44 -3.23
CA PHE A 189 -2.93 4.18 -3.44
C PHE A 189 -2.63 3.90 -4.92
N VAL A 190 -1.36 3.95 -5.28
CA VAL A 190 -0.89 3.68 -6.64
C VAL A 190 0.08 2.53 -6.63
N PHE A 191 -0.11 1.59 -7.55
CA PHE A 191 0.85 0.55 -7.91
C PHE A 191 1.49 0.87 -9.25
N SER A 192 2.82 0.79 -9.32
CA SER A 192 3.59 0.94 -10.55
C SER A 192 4.69 -0.12 -10.59
N SER A 193 5.03 -0.59 -11.78
CA SER A 193 6.23 -1.42 -12.00
C SER A 193 7.28 -0.57 -12.69
N SER A 194 8.48 -0.43 -12.11
CA SER A 194 9.50 0.48 -12.62
C SER A 194 10.69 -0.22 -13.28
N SER A 195 10.97 -1.45 -12.95
CA SER A 195 12.08 -2.20 -13.53
C SER A 195 11.70 -3.65 -13.63
N VAL A 196 11.78 -4.16 -14.82
CA VAL A 196 11.47 -5.56 -15.13
C VAL A 196 12.50 -6.03 -16.12
N ASP A 197 13.27 -7.04 -15.76
CA ASP A 197 14.09 -7.74 -16.73
C ASP A 197 13.15 -8.58 -17.60
N SER A 198 12.80 -8.06 -18.77
CA SER A 198 12.06 -8.83 -19.76
C SER A 198 13.01 -9.87 -20.35
N MET A 199 12.65 -11.13 -20.25
CA MET A 199 13.31 -12.17 -21.02
C MET A 199 12.95 -11.96 -22.50
N VAL A 200 13.89 -11.44 -23.27
CA VAL A 200 13.82 -11.53 -24.72
C VAL A 200 14.14 -12.97 -25.08
N GLY A 201 13.15 -13.68 -25.55
CA GLY A 201 13.34 -15.02 -26.13
C GLY A 201 13.98 -14.91 -27.51
#